data_32d72ef2e01276942726d6dbe3ed45e9
#
_entry.id   32d72ef2e01276942726d6dbe3ed45e9
#
_cell.length_a   1.000
_cell.length_b   1.000
_cell.length_c   1.000
_cell.angle_alpha   90.00
_cell.angle_beta   90.00
_cell.angle_gamma   90.00
#
_symmetry.space_group_name_H-M   'P 1'
#
loop_
_entity.id
_entity.type
_entity.pdbx_description
1 polymer ?
#
loop_
_entity_poly.entity_id
_entity_poly.type
_entity_poly.pdbx_seq_one_letter_code
_entity_poly.pdbx_strand_id
1 'polypeptide(L)'
;MAKAPATPEDYLASLPEDRRHALEVLRKTIQKNLGAGFEEGIQYGMIGYFVPHSVYPAGYHCDPKQPLPFASIASQKSHIGIYLFCIYTEPGEAERFRDEWLATGKRLDMGKSCVRVKKIEDVPLDVLGRAIKRATLKRFVASYEASLGATKAGRGAQKKAASAKTAPAEKKPATKKRATKAAAAAPKRKAAPKKKA
;
A
#
# COMPACT_ATOMS: atom_id res chain seq x y z
N MET A 1 -11.01 18.85 20.89
CA MET A 1 -10.53 17.82 19.96
C MET A 1 -10.70 16.46 20.62
N ALA A 2 -11.36 15.50 19.97
CA ALA A 2 -11.48 14.16 20.53
C ALA A 2 -10.09 13.53 20.65
N LYS A 3 -9.81 12.92 21.81
CA LYS A 3 -8.54 12.21 22.04
C LYS A 3 -8.44 11.04 21.05
N ALA A 4 -7.26 10.83 20.47
CA ALA A 4 -7.03 9.68 19.62
C ALA A 4 -7.29 8.38 20.40
N PRO A 5 -7.94 7.37 19.82
CA PRO A 5 -8.22 6.11 20.49
C PRO A 5 -6.92 5.43 20.91
N ALA A 6 -6.87 4.97 22.16
CA ALA A 6 -5.70 4.31 22.72
C ALA A 6 -5.79 2.78 22.60
N THR A 7 -7.01 2.24 22.52
CA THR A 7 -7.28 0.80 22.41
C THR A 7 -8.18 0.49 21.21
N PRO A 8 -8.18 -0.76 20.72
CA PRO A 8 -9.15 -1.19 19.71
C PRO A 8 -10.61 -0.97 20.14
N GLU A 9 -10.91 -1.14 21.41
CA GLU A 9 -12.23 -0.90 22.01
C GLU A 9 -12.63 0.57 21.92
N ASP A 10 -11.73 1.49 22.27
CA ASP A 10 -11.95 2.94 22.15
C ASP A 10 -12.20 3.34 20.70
N TYR A 11 -11.42 2.71 19.77
CA TYR A 11 -11.60 2.94 18.34
C TYR A 11 -12.99 2.52 17.87
N LEU A 12 -13.43 1.31 18.24
CA LEU A 12 -14.75 0.80 17.87
C LEU A 12 -15.87 1.63 18.50
N ALA A 13 -15.73 2.02 19.76
CA ALA A 13 -16.72 2.85 20.45
C ALA A 13 -16.91 4.25 19.81
N SER A 14 -15.89 4.76 19.13
CA SER A 14 -15.96 6.05 18.43
C SER A 14 -16.71 6.00 17.09
N LEU A 15 -17.07 4.82 16.59
CA LEU A 15 -17.67 4.63 15.28
C LEU A 15 -19.20 4.59 15.31
N PRO A 16 -19.88 4.99 14.21
CA PRO A 16 -21.27 4.66 13.99
C PRO A 16 -21.54 3.17 14.04
N GLU A 17 -22.75 2.77 14.41
CA GLU A 17 -23.09 1.38 14.69
C GLU A 17 -22.83 0.41 13.52
N ASP A 18 -23.20 0.81 12.30
CA ASP A 18 -22.97 0.02 11.08
C ASP A 18 -21.48 -0.24 10.83
N ARG A 19 -20.65 0.78 11.06
CA ARG A 19 -19.19 0.70 10.90
C ARG A 19 -18.55 -0.11 12.01
N ARG A 20 -19.00 0.09 13.24
CA ARG A 20 -18.54 -0.69 14.40
C ARG A 20 -18.82 -2.15 14.19
N HIS A 21 -20.07 -2.52 13.88
CA HIS A 21 -20.44 -3.91 13.61
C HIS A 21 -19.54 -4.54 12.53
N ALA A 22 -19.35 -3.86 11.42
CA ALA A 22 -18.51 -4.37 10.34
C ALA A 22 -17.06 -4.62 10.78
N LEU A 23 -16.48 -3.69 11.56
CA LEU A 23 -15.11 -3.86 12.06
C LEU A 23 -15.01 -4.91 13.16
N GLU A 24 -16.03 -5.09 13.98
CA GLU A 24 -16.09 -6.17 14.97
C GLU A 24 -16.07 -7.54 14.30
N VAL A 25 -16.84 -7.72 13.22
CA VAL A 25 -16.85 -8.95 12.44
C VAL A 25 -15.48 -9.23 11.82
N LEU A 26 -14.85 -8.22 11.22
CA LEU A 26 -13.49 -8.31 10.67
C LEU A 26 -12.46 -8.63 11.75
N ARG A 27 -12.50 -7.92 12.88
CA ARG A 27 -11.63 -8.12 14.03
C ARG A 27 -11.72 -9.58 14.54
N LYS A 28 -12.94 -10.05 14.78
CA LYS A 28 -13.19 -11.43 15.21
C LYS A 28 -12.66 -12.46 14.20
N THR A 29 -12.83 -12.20 12.92
CA THR A 29 -12.32 -13.07 11.85
C THR A 29 -10.80 -13.13 11.85
N ILE A 30 -10.13 -11.98 11.98
CA ILE A 30 -8.66 -11.91 12.02
C ILE A 30 -8.15 -12.60 13.29
N GLN A 31 -8.65 -12.24 14.47
CA GLN A 31 -8.23 -12.83 15.74
C GLN A 31 -8.38 -14.36 15.76
N LYS A 32 -9.48 -14.89 15.22
CA LYS A 32 -9.72 -16.35 15.14
C LYS A 32 -8.65 -17.07 14.30
N ASN A 33 -8.07 -16.40 13.31
CA ASN A 33 -7.13 -16.99 12.34
C ASN A 33 -5.69 -16.52 12.55
N LEU A 34 -5.47 -15.58 13.45
CA LEU A 34 -4.15 -15.04 13.77
C LEU A 34 -3.35 -16.10 14.54
N GLY A 35 -2.12 -16.34 14.07
CA GLY A 35 -1.21 -17.26 14.74
C GLY A 35 -0.60 -16.68 16.01
N ALA A 36 0.10 -17.50 16.79
CA ALA A 36 0.85 -17.05 17.95
C ALA A 36 2.00 -16.11 17.55
N GLY A 37 2.36 -15.17 18.45
CA GLY A 37 3.45 -14.23 18.28
C GLY A 37 3.08 -12.91 17.57
N PHE A 38 1.81 -12.74 17.24
CA PHE A 38 1.25 -11.44 16.81
C PHE A 38 0.48 -10.79 17.95
N GLU A 39 0.45 -9.49 17.98
CA GLU A 39 -0.32 -8.69 18.93
C GLU A 39 -1.30 -7.77 18.19
N GLU A 40 -2.37 -7.38 18.89
CA GLU A 40 -3.36 -6.40 18.44
C GLU A 40 -3.19 -5.10 19.21
N GLY A 41 -3.37 -3.97 18.54
CA GLY A 41 -3.33 -2.64 19.17
C GLY A 41 -3.70 -1.55 18.19
N ILE A 42 -3.47 -0.29 18.59
CA ILE A 42 -3.63 0.86 17.69
C ILE A 42 -2.29 1.15 17.01
N GLN A 43 -2.30 1.09 15.67
CA GLN A 43 -1.15 1.43 14.85
C GLN A 43 -1.61 2.36 13.71
N TYR A 44 -0.95 3.49 13.53
CA TYR A 44 -1.33 4.51 12.54
C TYR A 44 -2.81 4.99 12.64
N GLY A 45 -3.37 5.01 13.86
CA GLY A 45 -4.77 5.40 14.10
C GLY A 45 -5.80 4.37 13.64
N MET A 46 -5.39 3.12 13.45
CA MET A 46 -6.24 1.99 13.02
C MET A 46 -6.08 0.82 13.98
N ILE A 47 -7.03 -0.11 13.97
CA ILE A 47 -6.82 -1.42 14.62
C ILE A 47 -5.78 -2.17 13.78
N GLY A 48 -4.62 -2.39 14.37
CA GLY A 48 -3.48 -3.05 13.75
C GLY A 48 -3.15 -4.38 14.41
N TYR A 49 -2.67 -5.30 13.61
CA TYR A 49 -2.07 -6.57 14.03
C TYR A 49 -0.61 -6.54 13.60
N PHE A 50 0.30 -6.86 14.50
CA PHE A 50 1.72 -6.65 14.26
C PHE A 50 2.59 -7.68 14.97
N VAL A 51 3.83 -7.80 14.53
CA VAL A 51 4.86 -8.54 15.25
C VAL A 51 5.51 -7.58 16.25
N PRO A 52 5.40 -7.83 17.57
CA PRO A 52 5.93 -6.93 18.59
C PRO A 52 7.46 -6.90 18.58
N HIS A 53 8.05 -5.82 19.14
CA HIS A 53 9.49 -5.67 19.24
C HIS A 53 10.17 -6.76 20.09
N SER A 54 9.43 -7.40 21.01
CA SER A 54 9.91 -8.56 21.76
C SER A 54 10.24 -9.76 20.87
N VAL A 55 9.58 -9.86 19.73
CA VAL A 55 9.76 -10.94 18.74
C VAL A 55 10.59 -10.48 17.54
N TYR A 56 10.40 -9.24 17.08
CA TYR A 56 11.16 -8.64 15.97
C TYR A 56 11.71 -7.26 16.38
N PRO A 57 12.89 -7.21 17.07
CA PRO A 57 13.42 -5.98 17.64
C PRO A 57 13.71 -4.86 16.63
N ALA A 58 13.98 -5.21 15.36
CA ALA A 58 14.25 -4.23 14.30
C ALA A 58 13.05 -3.35 13.96
N GLY A 59 11.83 -3.80 14.28
CA GLY A 59 10.60 -3.08 13.99
C GLY A 59 10.35 -2.88 12.48
N TYR A 60 9.52 -1.91 12.13
CA TYR A 60 9.19 -1.61 10.75
C TYR A 60 10.29 -0.76 10.09
N HIS A 61 10.78 -1.16 8.92
CA HIS A 61 11.92 -0.49 8.25
C HIS A 61 11.71 0.99 7.90
N CYS A 62 10.46 1.42 7.72
CA CYS A 62 10.14 2.83 7.45
C CYS A 62 10.08 3.67 8.74
N ASP A 63 9.73 3.05 9.86
CA ASP A 63 9.69 3.65 11.20
C ASP A 63 10.00 2.58 12.24
N PRO A 64 11.28 2.40 12.62
CA PRO A 64 11.69 1.36 13.57
C PRO A 64 11.10 1.48 14.97
N LYS A 65 10.49 2.62 15.32
CA LYS A 65 9.76 2.78 16.58
C LYS A 65 8.41 2.04 16.57
N GLN A 66 7.91 1.74 15.39
CA GLN A 66 6.69 0.95 15.23
C GLN A 66 7.02 -0.54 15.16
N PRO A 67 6.22 -1.39 15.80
CA PRO A 67 6.32 -2.82 15.59
C PRO A 67 6.01 -3.16 14.13
N LEU A 68 6.47 -4.33 13.66
CA LEU A 68 6.33 -4.71 12.26
C LEU A 68 4.85 -4.96 11.89
N PRO A 69 4.21 -4.13 11.03
CA PRO A 69 2.82 -4.28 10.66
C PRO A 69 2.56 -5.60 9.93
N PHE A 70 1.46 -6.27 10.25
CA PHE A 70 1.01 -7.50 9.63
C PHE A 70 -0.29 -7.30 8.86
N ALA A 71 -1.31 -6.79 9.53
CA ALA A 71 -2.59 -6.43 8.95
C ALA A 71 -3.21 -5.26 9.73
N SER A 72 -4.15 -4.53 9.12
CA SER A 72 -4.90 -3.50 9.82
C SER A 72 -6.30 -3.37 9.24
N ILE A 73 -7.24 -2.90 10.06
CA ILE A 73 -8.60 -2.59 9.65
C ILE A 73 -8.99 -1.20 10.11
N ALA A 74 -9.71 -0.46 9.27
CA ALA A 74 -10.13 0.90 9.58
C ALA A 74 -11.46 1.27 8.93
N SER A 75 -12.22 2.12 9.61
CA SER A 75 -13.34 2.85 9.02
C SER A 75 -12.81 4.10 8.34
N GLN A 76 -12.89 4.16 7.03
CA GLN A 76 -12.54 5.33 6.23
C GLN A 76 -13.81 6.12 5.86
N LYS A 77 -13.65 7.37 5.41
CA LYS A 77 -14.79 8.25 5.07
C LYS A 77 -15.82 7.60 4.15
N SER A 78 -15.39 6.84 3.13
CA SER A 78 -16.25 6.27 2.08
C SER A 78 -16.26 4.75 2.01
N HIS A 79 -15.43 4.07 2.80
CA HIS A 79 -15.26 2.61 2.75
C HIS A 79 -14.67 2.06 4.04
N ILE A 80 -14.71 0.76 4.20
CA ILE A 80 -13.93 0.02 5.19
C ILE A 80 -12.63 -0.42 4.50
N GLY A 81 -11.50 -0.07 5.10
CA GLY A 81 -10.18 -0.49 4.64
C GLY A 81 -9.71 -1.74 5.37
N ILE A 82 -9.27 -2.74 4.61
CA ILE A 82 -8.58 -3.93 5.13
C ILE A 82 -7.18 -3.92 4.51
N TYR A 83 -6.17 -3.77 5.33
CA TYR A 83 -4.77 -3.64 4.90
C TYR A 83 -4.05 -4.94 5.22
N LEU A 84 -3.64 -5.68 4.20
CA LEU A 84 -3.04 -7.01 4.33
C LEU A 84 -1.57 -6.96 3.92
N PHE A 85 -0.72 -6.45 4.81
CA PHE A 85 0.71 -6.40 4.55
C PHE A 85 1.31 -7.80 4.43
N CYS A 86 0.75 -8.75 5.16
CA CYS A 86 1.13 -10.17 5.16
C CYS A 86 1.07 -10.84 3.77
N ILE A 87 0.05 -10.50 2.94
CA ILE A 87 -0.05 -11.08 1.59
C ILE A 87 0.80 -10.32 0.57
N TYR A 88 1.13 -9.06 0.85
CA TYR A 88 1.93 -8.23 -0.04
C TYR A 88 3.42 -8.59 -0.01
N THR A 89 3.92 -8.99 1.15
CA THR A 89 5.34 -9.33 1.33
C THR A 89 5.69 -10.73 0.85
N GLU A 90 4.71 -11.62 0.73
CA GLU A 90 4.93 -13.01 0.32
C GLU A 90 4.62 -13.20 -1.18
N PRO A 91 5.58 -13.71 -1.97
CA PRO A 91 5.38 -13.95 -3.40
C PRO A 91 4.20 -14.90 -3.66
N GLY A 92 3.30 -14.50 -4.59
CA GLY A 92 2.14 -15.29 -5.01
C GLY A 92 0.93 -15.25 -4.08
N GLU A 93 1.07 -14.78 -2.83
CA GLU A 93 -0.09 -14.74 -1.91
C GLU A 93 -1.10 -13.65 -2.27
N ALA A 94 -0.68 -12.56 -2.86
CA ALA A 94 -1.60 -11.52 -3.31
C ALA A 94 -2.47 -11.98 -4.49
N GLU A 95 -1.88 -12.70 -5.45
CA GLU A 95 -2.58 -13.32 -6.57
C GLU A 95 -3.54 -14.38 -6.07
N ARG A 96 -3.06 -15.29 -5.23
CA ARG A 96 -3.88 -16.34 -4.63
C ARG A 96 -5.08 -15.78 -3.86
N PHE A 97 -4.87 -14.75 -3.05
CA PHE A 97 -5.96 -14.09 -2.31
C PHE A 97 -6.99 -13.48 -3.26
N ARG A 98 -6.53 -12.86 -4.35
CA ARG A 98 -7.40 -12.29 -5.38
C ARG A 98 -8.25 -13.37 -6.05
N ASP A 99 -7.63 -14.47 -6.46
CA ASP A 99 -8.30 -15.58 -7.15
C ASP A 99 -9.33 -16.26 -6.22
N GLU A 100 -8.96 -16.53 -4.98
CA GLU A 100 -9.87 -17.07 -3.96
C GLU A 100 -11.05 -16.11 -3.70
N TRP A 101 -10.82 -14.80 -3.68
CA TRP A 101 -11.89 -13.81 -3.49
C TRP A 101 -12.84 -13.78 -4.69
N LEU A 102 -12.31 -13.67 -5.89
CA LEU A 102 -13.12 -13.62 -7.12
C LEU A 102 -13.90 -14.91 -7.36
N ALA A 103 -13.38 -16.06 -6.97
CA ALA A 103 -14.08 -17.35 -7.01
C ALA A 103 -15.38 -17.36 -6.16
N THR A 104 -15.51 -16.47 -5.18
CA THR A 104 -16.77 -16.31 -4.41
C THR A 104 -17.85 -15.52 -5.14
N GLY A 105 -17.57 -14.99 -6.33
CA GLY A 105 -18.48 -14.11 -7.08
C GLY A 105 -18.58 -12.68 -6.51
N LYS A 106 -17.87 -12.36 -5.43
CA LYS A 106 -17.89 -11.02 -4.83
C LYS A 106 -16.91 -10.08 -5.54
N ARG A 107 -17.32 -8.82 -5.68
CA ARG A 107 -16.47 -7.78 -6.26
C ARG A 107 -15.25 -7.51 -5.36
N LEU A 108 -14.07 -7.40 -5.96
CA LEU A 108 -12.85 -7.04 -5.28
C LEU A 108 -12.36 -5.66 -5.75
N ASP A 109 -12.26 -4.72 -4.82
CA ASP A 109 -11.52 -3.46 -5.00
C ASP A 109 -10.25 -3.55 -4.16
N MET A 110 -9.16 -3.90 -4.82
CA MET A 110 -7.87 -4.15 -4.17
C MET A 110 -6.73 -3.41 -4.87
N GLY A 111 -5.95 -2.64 -4.09
CA GLY A 111 -4.63 -2.15 -4.47
C GLY A 111 -3.54 -3.17 -4.17
N LYS A 112 -2.32 -2.72 -3.86
CA LYS A 112 -1.21 -3.62 -3.54
C LYS A 112 -1.48 -4.50 -2.30
N SER A 113 -1.87 -3.85 -1.20
CA SER A 113 -2.17 -4.51 0.08
C SER A 113 -3.50 -4.05 0.69
N CYS A 114 -4.19 -3.11 0.05
CA CYS A 114 -5.38 -2.47 0.57
C CYS A 114 -6.62 -2.99 -0.14
N VAL A 115 -7.54 -3.60 0.60
CA VAL A 115 -8.87 -3.97 0.12
C VAL A 115 -9.87 -2.94 0.63
N ARG A 116 -10.77 -2.50 -0.25
CA ARG A 116 -11.82 -1.52 0.06
C ARG A 116 -13.18 -2.14 -0.14
N VAL A 117 -14.00 -2.10 0.90
CA VAL A 117 -15.37 -2.60 0.83
C VAL A 117 -16.34 -1.57 1.40
N LYS A 118 -17.56 -1.57 0.93
CA LYS A 118 -18.60 -0.66 1.44
C LYS A 118 -19.36 -1.28 2.61
N LYS A 119 -19.60 -2.58 2.54
CA LYS A 119 -20.36 -3.36 3.51
C LYS A 119 -19.62 -4.61 3.90
N ILE A 120 -19.90 -5.13 5.09
CA ILE A 120 -19.28 -6.37 5.58
C ILE A 120 -19.70 -7.60 4.76
N GLU A 121 -20.90 -7.58 4.21
CA GLU A 121 -21.43 -8.64 3.36
C GLU A 121 -20.64 -8.81 2.07
N ASP A 122 -19.94 -7.76 1.62
CA ASP A 122 -19.06 -7.82 0.45
C ASP A 122 -17.76 -8.60 0.73
N VAL A 123 -17.44 -8.87 1.99
CA VAL A 123 -16.21 -9.57 2.37
C VAL A 123 -16.44 -11.08 2.45
N PRO A 124 -15.71 -11.92 1.72
CA PRO A 124 -15.67 -13.35 1.95
C PRO A 124 -14.76 -13.64 3.14
N LEU A 125 -15.36 -13.67 4.35
CA LEU A 125 -14.64 -13.77 5.62
C LEU A 125 -13.79 -15.05 5.74
N ASP A 126 -14.21 -16.14 5.12
CA ASP A 126 -13.46 -17.39 5.06
C ASP A 126 -12.18 -17.26 4.21
N VAL A 127 -12.22 -16.51 3.10
CA VAL A 127 -11.03 -16.21 2.28
C VAL A 127 -10.06 -15.33 3.07
N LEU A 128 -10.58 -14.29 3.73
CA LEU A 128 -9.77 -13.43 4.61
C LEU A 128 -9.12 -14.28 5.73
N GLY A 129 -9.90 -15.12 6.40
CA GLY A 129 -9.40 -15.98 7.47
C GLY A 129 -8.31 -16.94 6.98
N ARG A 130 -8.49 -17.58 5.81
CA ARG A 130 -7.45 -18.43 5.22
C ARG A 130 -6.17 -17.68 4.90
N ALA A 131 -6.26 -16.47 4.35
CA ALA A 131 -5.09 -15.65 4.05
C ALA A 131 -4.29 -15.30 5.32
N ILE A 132 -4.97 -14.87 6.38
CA ILE A 132 -4.37 -14.61 7.70
C ILE A 132 -3.70 -15.87 8.26
N LYS A 133 -4.40 -17.02 8.23
CA LYS A 133 -3.89 -18.28 8.78
C LYS A 133 -2.65 -18.81 8.05
N ARG A 134 -2.54 -18.60 6.74
CA ARG A 134 -1.38 -19.01 5.94
C ARG A 134 -0.12 -18.21 6.28
N ALA A 135 -0.26 -16.94 6.62
CA ALA A 135 0.83 -16.04 6.96
C ALA A 135 1.32 -16.27 8.41
N THR A 136 1.96 -17.41 8.64
CA THR A 136 2.54 -17.71 9.97
C THR A 136 3.68 -16.74 10.29
N LEU A 137 3.94 -16.50 11.57
CA LEU A 137 4.99 -15.57 12.04
C LEU A 137 6.34 -15.81 11.34
N LYS A 138 6.79 -17.06 11.31
CA LYS A 138 8.08 -17.44 10.71
C LYS A 138 8.12 -17.11 9.21
N ARG A 139 7.08 -17.47 8.46
CA ARG A 139 6.98 -17.18 7.02
C ARG A 139 6.94 -15.68 6.76
N PHE A 140 6.10 -14.98 7.50
CA PHE A 140 5.92 -13.53 7.33
C PHE A 140 7.22 -12.76 7.56
N VAL A 141 7.92 -13.02 8.68
CA VAL A 141 9.21 -12.35 8.98
C VAL A 141 10.25 -12.69 7.92
N ALA A 142 10.39 -13.96 7.51
CA ALA A 142 11.33 -14.36 6.48
C ALA A 142 11.05 -13.68 5.12
N SER A 143 9.79 -13.65 4.68
CA SER A 143 9.38 -12.97 3.44
C SER A 143 9.60 -11.47 3.50
N TYR A 144 9.33 -10.86 4.65
CA TYR A 144 9.59 -9.44 4.88
C TYR A 144 11.09 -9.11 4.76
N GLU A 145 11.96 -9.85 5.43
CA GLU A 145 13.42 -9.68 5.36
C GLU A 145 13.96 -9.88 3.94
N ALA A 146 13.47 -10.91 3.23
CA ALA A 146 13.81 -11.15 1.84
C ALA A 146 13.42 -9.96 0.94
N SER A 147 12.24 -9.37 1.16
CA SER A 147 11.78 -8.19 0.43
C SER A 147 12.66 -6.96 0.66
N LEU A 148 13.18 -6.78 1.87
CA LEU A 148 14.12 -5.70 2.21
C LEU A 148 15.48 -5.91 1.52
N GLY A 149 15.97 -7.14 1.49
CA GLY A 149 17.20 -7.52 0.76
C GLY A 149 17.11 -7.21 -0.73
N ALA A 150 16.03 -7.62 -1.37
CA ALA A 150 15.76 -7.35 -2.78
C ALA A 150 15.67 -5.84 -3.08
N THR A 151 15.04 -5.06 -2.20
CA THR A 151 14.92 -3.60 -2.36
C THR A 151 16.27 -2.90 -2.22
N LYS A 152 17.13 -3.31 -1.29
CA LYS A 152 18.49 -2.79 -1.14
C LYS A 152 19.36 -3.13 -2.35
N ALA A 153 19.28 -4.36 -2.87
CA ALA A 153 19.99 -4.80 -4.07
C ALA A 153 19.53 -4.03 -5.32
N GLY A 154 18.21 -3.82 -5.49
CA GLY A 154 17.65 -3.04 -6.59
C GLY A 154 18.07 -1.57 -6.56
N ARG A 155 18.11 -0.93 -5.38
CA ARG A 155 18.61 0.45 -5.23
C ARG A 155 20.11 0.56 -5.49
N GLY A 156 20.89 -0.45 -5.10
CA GLY A 156 22.32 -0.54 -5.39
C GLY A 156 22.60 -0.67 -6.89
N ALA A 157 21.84 -1.48 -7.61
CA ALA A 157 21.95 -1.65 -9.06
C ALA A 157 21.56 -0.37 -9.82
N GLN A 158 20.48 0.32 -9.42
CA GLN A 158 20.08 1.60 -10.01
C GLN A 158 21.12 2.70 -9.78
N LYS A 159 21.73 2.76 -8.59
CA LYS A 159 22.79 3.72 -8.28
C LYS A 159 24.06 3.45 -9.09
N LYS A 160 24.42 2.19 -9.32
CA LYS A 160 25.52 1.81 -10.22
C LYS A 160 25.22 2.15 -11.70
N ALA A 161 24.00 1.92 -12.17
CA ALA A 161 23.59 2.25 -13.54
C ALA A 161 23.54 3.77 -13.79
N ALA A 162 23.14 4.56 -12.80
CA ALA A 162 23.15 6.02 -12.88
C ALA A 162 24.57 6.59 -12.88
N SER A 163 25.50 6.02 -12.10
CA SER A 163 26.91 6.44 -12.07
C SER A 163 27.70 6.06 -13.34
N ALA A 164 27.27 5.00 -14.05
CA ALA A 164 27.87 4.60 -15.32
C ALA A 164 27.45 5.50 -16.51
N LYS A 165 26.37 6.26 -16.40
CA LYS A 165 25.89 7.21 -17.44
C LYS A 165 26.51 8.60 -17.37
N THR A 166 27.33 8.91 -16.37
CA THR A 166 28.00 10.21 -16.19
C THR A 166 29.51 10.15 -16.42
N ALA A 167 30.00 9.38 -17.43
CA ALA A 167 31.33 9.53 -17.94
C ALA A 167 31.34 10.66 -19.01
N PRO A 168 32.28 11.62 -18.96
CA PRO A 168 32.25 12.81 -19.84
C PRO A 168 32.58 12.41 -21.27
N ALA A 169 31.70 12.77 -22.20
CA ALA A 169 31.99 12.74 -23.63
C ALA A 169 33.01 13.84 -23.96
N GLU A 170 34.07 13.40 -24.55
CA GLU A 170 35.22 14.20 -25.06
C GLU A 170 34.75 15.30 -26.00
N LYS A 171 35.20 16.54 -25.76
CA LYS A 171 34.95 17.73 -26.58
C LYS A 171 35.70 17.58 -27.89
N LYS A 172 35.04 17.55 -29.04
CA LYS A 172 35.59 17.89 -30.35
C LYS A 172 35.35 19.36 -30.67
N PRO A 173 36.31 20.03 -31.33
CA PRO A 173 36.31 21.50 -31.43
C PRO A 173 35.38 22.04 -32.50
N ALA A 174 34.88 23.24 -32.23
CA ALA A 174 33.99 24.03 -33.06
C ALA A 174 34.66 24.54 -34.32
N THR A 175 34.04 24.36 -35.48
CA THR A 175 34.30 25.16 -36.67
C THR A 175 33.19 26.18 -36.87
N LYS A 176 33.61 27.45 -36.78
CA LYS A 176 32.81 28.63 -37.16
C LYS A 176 32.41 28.55 -38.63
N LYS A 177 31.14 28.73 -38.97
CA LYS A 177 30.70 29.32 -40.24
C LYS A 177 29.62 30.37 -39.98
N ARG A 178 29.84 31.45 -40.66
CA ARG A 178 29.34 32.83 -40.60
C ARG A 178 27.96 32.94 -41.29
N ALA A 179 27.12 33.74 -40.69
CA ALA A 179 25.96 34.50 -41.12
C ALA A 179 25.44 34.39 -42.56
N THR A 180 24.12 34.36 -42.70
CA THR A 180 23.41 35.40 -43.44
C THR A 180 21.94 35.51 -43.00
N LYS A 181 21.50 36.74 -42.99
CA LYS A 181 20.25 37.38 -42.62
C LYS A 181 19.25 37.27 -43.78
N ALA A 182 18.01 36.88 -43.52
CA ALA A 182 16.89 37.34 -44.33
C ALA A 182 15.61 37.32 -43.47
N ALA A 183 14.92 38.44 -43.52
CA ALA A 183 13.68 38.77 -42.90
C ALA A 183 12.50 38.34 -43.79
N ALA A 184 11.33 38.19 -43.21
CA ALA A 184 10.01 38.63 -43.66
C ALA A 184 8.91 37.66 -43.18
N ALA A 185 8.08 38.18 -42.38
CA ALA A 185 6.71 38.61 -42.56
C ALA A 185 5.64 37.56 -42.19
N ALA A 186 4.86 37.93 -41.19
CA ALA A 186 3.55 37.36 -40.86
C ALA A 186 2.50 37.74 -41.93
N PRO A 187 1.39 37.01 -41.98
CA PRO A 187 0.17 37.76 -41.72
C PRO A 187 -0.86 37.09 -40.77
N LYS A 188 -1.55 37.99 -40.08
CA LYS A 188 -2.76 37.84 -39.31
C LYS A 188 -3.96 37.47 -40.21
N ARG A 189 -4.97 36.82 -39.56
CA ARG A 189 -6.43 36.99 -39.71
C ARG A 189 -7.12 35.63 -39.54
N LYS A 190 -8.30 35.45 -38.96
CA LYS A 190 -9.42 36.29 -38.50
C LYS A 190 -10.30 35.45 -37.58
N ALA A 191 -10.99 36.12 -36.68
CA ALA A 191 -12.00 35.61 -35.77
C ALA A 191 -13.41 35.47 -36.38
N ALA A 192 -14.22 34.67 -35.67
CA ALA A 192 -15.70 34.70 -35.49
C ALA A 192 -16.59 34.01 -36.56
N PRO A 193 -17.89 33.68 -36.24
CA PRO A 193 -18.66 34.01 -35.05
C PRO A 193 -19.55 32.86 -34.48
N LYS A 194 -20.17 33.18 -33.35
CA LYS A 194 -21.26 32.46 -32.65
C LYS A 194 -22.52 32.29 -33.54
N LYS A 195 -23.23 31.17 -33.35
CA LYS A 195 -24.71 31.15 -33.54
C LYS A 195 -25.37 30.32 -32.45
N LYS A 196 -26.37 30.94 -31.83
CA LYS A 196 -27.39 30.39 -30.96
C LYS A 196 -28.37 29.55 -31.83
N ALA A 197 -28.86 28.53 -31.26
CA ALA A 197 -30.29 28.18 -31.15
C ALA A 197 -30.34 27.07 -30.08
#